data_9b2fe539463d7943237a92e08c49bce3
#
_entry.id   9b2fe539463d7943237a92e08c49bce3
#
_cell.length_a   1.000
_cell.length_b   1.000
_cell.length_c   1.000
_cell.angle_alpha   90.00
_cell.angle_beta   90.00
_cell.angle_gamma   90.00
#
_symmetry.space_group_name_H-M   'P 1'
#
loop_
_entity.id
_entity.type
_entity.pdbx_description
1 polymer ?
#
loop_
_entity_poly.entity_id
_entity_poly.type
_entity_poly.pdbx_seq_one_letter_code
_entity_poly.pdbx_strand_id
1 'polypeptide(L)'
;MFSKSRWLLKDLARLCTILKGVTYSQTDVGTENGIGMLPILRANNINENQLNYQNLVWIKRERISQKQLLQAGDVIVATSSGSKKLVGKSASFLGGKIISCGAFCAILRPNSLINNLFFKYFFQTQSYRNHISSLAKGSNINNLKNADLANIQIPVPPLAEQKRIVKKIEELFAVIDKTVKSLNDTKEHLAQYR
;
A
#
# COMPACT_ATOMS: atom_id res chain seq x y z
N MET A 1 25.71 -10.36 -10.63
CA MET A 1 25.99 -9.03 -11.18
C MET A 1 24.75 -8.60 -11.97
N PHE A 2 24.00 -7.59 -11.53
CA PHE A 2 22.84 -7.10 -12.29
C PHE A 2 23.40 -6.28 -13.45
N SER A 3 23.09 -6.70 -14.68
CA SER A 3 23.43 -5.93 -15.86
C SER A 3 22.86 -4.51 -15.69
N LYS A 4 23.65 -3.48 -15.98
CA LYS A 4 23.18 -2.09 -16.08
C LYS A 4 22.31 -1.90 -17.33
N SER A 5 21.30 -2.77 -17.54
CA SER A 5 20.27 -2.52 -18.52
C SER A 5 19.56 -1.24 -18.07
N ARG A 6 19.48 -0.27 -18.95
CA ARG A 6 18.87 1.04 -18.71
C ARG A 6 17.40 0.84 -18.38
N TRP A 7 17.07 0.83 -17.06
CA TRP A 7 15.68 0.75 -16.64
C TRP A 7 14.95 2.00 -17.16
N LEU A 8 13.79 1.78 -17.74
CA LEU A 8 12.98 2.88 -18.25
C LEU A 8 12.20 3.50 -17.09
N LEU A 9 12.33 4.80 -16.93
CA LEU A 9 11.45 5.56 -16.05
C LEU A 9 10.07 5.65 -16.71
N LYS A 10 9.05 5.24 -15.99
CA LYS A 10 7.64 5.32 -16.41
C LYS A 10 6.80 6.02 -15.34
N ASP A 11 5.89 6.86 -15.79
CA ASP A 11 4.89 7.45 -14.91
C ASP A 11 4.02 6.35 -14.29
N LEU A 12 3.67 6.51 -13.02
CA LEU A 12 2.80 5.59 -12.30
C LEU A 12 1.47 5.38 -13.04
N ALA A 13 0.91 6.42 -13.65
CA ALA A 13 -0.32 6.35 -14.43
C ALA A 13 -0.26 5.37 -15.62
N ARG A 14 0.92 5.04 -16.11
CA ARG A 14 1.11 4.04 -17.18
C ARG A 14 1.17 2.61 -16.65
N LEU A 15 1.38 2.44 -15.36
CA LEU A 15 1.62 1.14 -14.71
C LEU A 15 0.44 0.66 -13.89
N CYS A 16 -0.50 1.54 -13.57
CA CYS A 16 -1.68 1.20 -12.79
C CYS A 16 -2.88 2.09 -13.11
N THR A 17 -4.05 1.62 -12.75
CA THR A 17 -5.25 2.45 -12.67
C THR A 17 -5.31 3.08 -11.29
N ILE A 18 -5.47 4.41 -11.22
CA ILE A 18 -5.62 5.17 -9.97
C ILE A 18 -7.11 5.39 -9.72
N LEU A 19 -7.63 4.77 -8.67
CA LEU A 19 -9.03 4.88 -8.29
C LEU A 19 -9.13 5.63 -6.95
N LYS A 20 -10.06 6.57 -6.85
CA LYS A 20 -10.39 7.23 -5.58
C LYS A 20 -11.19 6.27 -4.70
N GLY A 21 -10.91 6.27 -3.40
CA GLY A 21 -11.70 5.53 -2.42
C GLY A 21 -13.13 6.06 -2.31
N VAL A 22 -13.96 5.35 -1.56
CA VAL A 22 -15.40 5.57 -1.45
C VAL A 22 -15.70 6.84 -0.65
N THR A 23 -16.52 7.72 -1.20
CA THR A 23 -17.11 8.84 -0.47
C THR A 23 -18.42 8.39 0.17
N TYR A 24 -18.57 8.64 1.46
CA TYR A 24 -19.75 8.27 2.24
C TYR A 24 -20.06 9.34 3.28
N SER A 25 -21.30 9.36 3.76
CA SER A 25 -21.78 10.23 4.82
C SER A 25 -22.02 9.44 6.11
N GLN A 26 -22.30 10.14 7.21
CA GLN A 26 -22.61 9.49 8.47
C GLN A 26 -23.87 8.60 8.38
N THR A 27 -24.83 8.93 7.51
CA THR A 27 -26.05 8.14 7.29
C THR A 27 -25.80 6.84 6.50
N ASP A 28 -24.62 6.68 5.93
CA ASP A 28 -24.20 5.47 5.22
C ASP A 28 -23.47 4.48 6.15
N VAL A 29 -23.08 4.93 7.33
CA VAL A 29 -22.35 4.12 8.33
C VAL A 29 -23.30 3.23 9.10
N GLY A 30 -22.91 1.98 9.29
CA GLY A 30 -23.66 1.00 10.06
C GLY A 30 -22.76 0.18 10.97
N THR A 31 -23.33 -0.87 11.52
CA THR A 31 -22.65 -1.79 12.44
C THR A 31 -21.83 -2.83 11.69
N GLU A 32 -20.86 -3.40 12.37
CA GLU A 32 -20.08 -4.53 11.87
C GLU A 32 -21.01 -5.71 11.53
N ASN A 33 -20.79 -6.32 10.36
CA ASN A 33 -21.59 -7.41 9.83
C ASN A 33 -23.10 -7.09 9.64
N GLY A 34 -23.48 -5.81 9.63
CA GLY A 34 -24.85 -5.41 9.30
C GLY A 34 -25.25 -5.87 7.89
N ILE A 35 -26.53 -6.20 7.70
CA ILE A 35 -27.05 -6.63 6.39
C ILE A 35 -26.76 -5.55 5.35
N GLY A 36 -26.16 -5.94 4.22
CA GLY A 36 -25.83 -5.00 3.14
C GLY A 36 -24.69 -4.03 3.48
N MET A 37 -23.90 -4.27 4.54
CA MET A 37 -22.74 -3.48 4.89
C MET A 37 -21.46 -4.14 4.42
N LEU A 38 -20.48 -3.31 4.01
CA LEU A 38 -19.11 -3.74 3.73
C LEU A 38 -18.10 -2.86 4.47
N PRO A 39 -17.00 -3.47 4.92
CA PRO A 39 -15.93 -2.73 5.58
C PRO A 39 -15.12 -1.88 4.61
N ILE A 40 -14.62 -0.75 5.10
CA ILE A 40 -13.66 0.09 4.39
C ILE A 40 -12.44 0.39 5.25
N LEU A 41 -11.29 0.42 4.59
CA LEU A 41 -10.02 0.87 5.15
C LEU A 41 -9.94 2.40 5.12
N ARG A 42 -9.29 2.96 6.12
CA ARG A 42 -8.96 4.39 6.19
C ARG A 42 -7.44 4.56 6.31
N ALA A 43 -6.94 5.79 6.22
CA ALA A 43 -5.52 6.08 6.33
C ALA A 43 -4.86 5.54 7.62
N ASN A 44 -5.60 5.48 8.73
CA ASN A 44 -5.14 4.90 10.00
C ASN A 44 -5.06 3.37 10.01
N ASN A 45 -5.64 2.71 9.02
CA ASN A 45 -5.49 1.26 8.82
C ASN A 45 -4.21 0.89 8.05
N ILE A 46 -3.40 1.88 7.64
CA ILE A 46 -2.12 1.66 6.96
C ILE A 46 -0.99 1.88 7.96
N ASN A 47 -0.36 0.80 8.42
CA ASN A 47 0.72 0.84 9.40
C ASN A 47 1.91 0.02 8.88
N GLU A 48 3.11 0.62 8.87
CA GLU A 48 4.37 -0.05 8.53
C GLU A 48 4.31 -0.89 7.23
N ASN A 49 3.68 -0.32 6.19
CA ASN A 49 3.45 -0.96 4.89
C ASN A 49 2.51 -2.19 4.92
N GLN A 50 1.75 -2.36 6.01
CA GLN A 50 0.76 -3.42 6.18
C GLN A 50 -0.64 -2.83 6.41
N LEU A 51 -1.67 -3.61 6.10
CA LEU A 51 -3.05 -3.28 6.38
C LEU A 51 -3.46 -3.85 7.73
N ASN A 52 -3.90 -2.96 8.62
CA ASN A 52 -4.55 -3.33 9.86
C ASN A 52 -6.07 -3.35 9.66
N TYR A 53 -6.69 -4.47 9.95
CA TYR A 53 -8.13 -4.68 9.80
C TYR A 53 -8.94 -4.45 11.07
N GLN A 54 -8.34 -3.85 12.10
CA GLN A 54 -9.04 -3.46 13.31
C GLN A 54 -9.75 -2.11 13.11
N ASN A 55 -10.86 -1.90 13.81
CA ASN A 55 -11.62 -0.66 13.82
C ASN A 55 -12.00 -0.17 12.40
N LEU A 56 -12.44 -1.10 11.55
CA LEU A 56 -12.95 -0.78 10.22
C LEU A 56 -14.27 0.00 10.35
N VAL A 57 -14.52 0.86 9.37
CA VAL A 57 -15.83 1.50 9.21
C VAL A 57 -16.66 0.63 8.26
N TRP A 58 -17.89 0.36 8.65
CA TRP A 58 -18.83 -0.42 7.86
C TRP A 58 -19.82 0.54 7.18
N ILE A 59 -19.93 0.45 5.87
CA ILE A 59 -20.80 1.33 5.07
C ILE A 59 -21.71 0.52 4.16
N LYS A 60 -22.81 1.13 3.76
CA LYS A 60 -23.76 0.53 2.81
C LYS A 60 -23.05 0.08 1.53
N ARG A 61 -23.24 -1.18 1.14
CA ARG A 61 -22.63 -1.79 -0.06
C ARG A 61 -22.95 -1.01 -1.34
N GLU A 62 -24.13 -0.42 -1.43
CA GLU A 62 -24.59 0.37 -2.58
C GLU A 62 -23.72 1.61 -2.86
N ARG A 63 -22.99 2.11 -1.84
CA ARG A 63 -22.04 3.23 -1.97
C ARG A 63 -20.74 2.81 -2.64
N ILE A 64 -20.46 1.53 -2.73
CA ILE A 64 -19.19 1.00 -3.24
C ILE A 64 -19.40 0.48 -4.66
N SER A 65 -18.81 1.15 -5.64
CA SER A 65 -18.79 0.64 -7.00
C SER A 65 -17.95 -0.64 -7.10
N GLN A 66 -18.25 -1.50 -8.06
CA GLN A 66 -17.48 -2.74 -8.28
C GLN A 66 -15.97 -2.47 -8.50
N LYS A 67 -15.62 -1.36 -9.15
CA LYS A 67 -14.22 -0.97 -9.39
C LYS A 67 -13.49 -0.60 -8.10
N GLN A 68 -14.19 -0.12 -7.08
CA GLN A 68 -13.61 0.28 -5.79
C GLN A 68 -13.44 -0.89 -4.82
N LEU A 69 -13.98 -2.07 -5.12
CA LEU A 69 -13.62 -3.27 -4.36
C LEU A 69 -12.15 -3.60 -4.59
N LEU A 70 -11.43 -3.85 -3.49
CA LEU A 70 -10.00 -4.17 -3.54
C LEU A 70 -9.79 -5.54 -4.19
N GLN A 71 -8.74 -5.62 -5.00
CA GLN A 71 -8.27 -6.85 -5.64
C GLN A 71 -6.86 -7.18 -5.14
N ALA A 72 -6.54 -8.46 -5.07
CA ALA A 72 -5.19 -8.89 -4.70
C ALA A 72 -4.14 -8.22 -5.60
N GLY A 73 -3.13 -7.60 -5.00
CA GLY A 73 -2.10 -6.82 -5.69
C GLY A 73 -2.37 -5.32 -5.74
N ASP A 74 -3.57 -4.84 -5.40
CA ASP A 74 -3.82 -3.40 -5.23
C ASP A 74 -2.90 -2.82 -4.14
N VAL A 75 -2.42 -1.62 -4.36
CA VAL A 75 -1.72 -0.82 -3.33
C VAL A 75 -2.64 0.32 -2.91
N ILE A 76 -2.90 0.41 -1.62
CA ILE A 76 -3.67 1.50 -1.01
C ILE A 76 -2.70 2.57 -0.54
N VAL A 77 -2.95 3.83 -0.93
CA VAL A 77 -2.15 4.99 -0.51
C VAL A 77 -3.03 5.96 0.24
N ALA A 78 -2.61 6.39 1.43
CA ALA A 78 -3.26 7.47 2.15
C ALA A 78 -3.01 8.80 1.42
N THR A 79 -4.04 9.37 0.80
CA THR A 79 -3.95 10.60 0.03
C THR A 79 -4.26 11.85 0.84
N SER A 80 -5.01 11.70 1.93
CA SER A 80 -5.36 12.81 2.81
C SER A 80 -5.39 12.36 4.28
N SER A 81 -4.89 13.21 5.16
CA SER A 81 -4.93 12.97 6.60
C SER A 81 -4.72 14.28 7.36
N GLY A 82 -5.30 14.39 8.57
CA GLY A 82 -4.99 15.45 9.51
C GLY A 82 -3.52 15.45 9.98
N SER A 83 -2.79 14.37 9.79
CA SER A 83 -1.35 14.25 10.07
C SER A 83 -0.54 14.12 8.79
N LYS A 84 0.42 15.04 8.58
CA LYS A 84 1.38 14.98 7.46
C LYS A 84 2.16 13.67 7.41
N LYS A 85 2.40 13.03 8.56
CA LYS A 85 3.13 11.75 8.66
C LYS A 85 2.36 10.56 8.06
N LEU A 86 1.05 10.68 7.92
CA LEU A 86 0.21 9.62 7.36
C LEU A 86 0.05 9.73 5.84
N VAL A 87 0.16 10.95 5.29
CA VAL A 87 0.03 11.16 3.84
C VAL A 87 1.15 10.44 3.10
N GLY A 88 0.79 9.71 2.05
CA GLY A 88 1.71 8.88 1.27
C GLY A 88 2.04 7.51 1.90
N LYS A 89 1.59 7.21 3.13
CA LYS A 89 1.70 5.83 3.63
C LYS A 89 0.94 4.89 2.70
N SER A 90 1.50 3.72 2.49
CA SER A 90 0.96 2.74 1.55
C SER A 90 1.02 1.34 2.11
N ALA A 91 0.12 0.48 1.68
CA ALA A 91 0.15 -0.94 1.94
C ALA A 91 -0.50 -1.71 0.79
N SER A 92 -0.04 -2.93 0.54
CA SER A 92 -0.61 -3.80 -0.48
C SER A 92 -1.73 -4.66 0.09
N PHE A 93 -2.80 -4.81 -0.68
CA PHE A 93 -3.87 -5.75 -0.38
C PHE A 93 -3.55 -7.13 -0.95
N LEU A 94 -3.52 -8.14 -0.09
CA LEU A 94 -3.13 -9.51 -0.45
C LEU A 94 -4.33 -10.38 -0.88
N GLY A 95 -5.56 -9.83 -0.82
CA GLY A 95 -6.78 -10.58 -1.10
C GLY A 95 -7.45 -11.17 0.15
N GLY A 96 -8.39 -12.10 -0.06
CA GLY A 96 -9.04 -12.87 1.01
C GLY A 96 -10.18 -12.14 1.74
N LYS A 97 -10.51 -10.89 1.38
CA LYS A 97 -11.61 -10.12 1.97
C LYS A 97 -12.34 -9.30 0.92
N ILE A 98 -13.66 -9.15 1.09
CA ILE A 98 -14.47 -8.21 0.30
C ILE A 98 -14.46 -6.88 1.06
N ILE A 99 -13.66 -5.94 0.60
CA ILE A 99 -13.37 -4.68 1.30
C ILE A 99 -13.06 -3.57 0.28
N SER A 100 -13.19 -2.32 0.70
CA SER A 100 -12.76 -1.15 -0.06
C SER A 100 -11.95 -0.20 0.82
N CYS A 101 -11.67 1.02 0.33
CA CYS A 101 -11.10 2.09 1.16
C CYS A 101 -11.91 3.38 1.02
N GLY A 102 -11.84 4.24 2.05
CA GLY A 102 -12.51 5.53 2.07
C GLY A 102 -11.82 6.59 1.22
N ALA A 103 -12.51 7.71 0.98
CA ALA A 103 -12.12 8.79 0.04
C ALA A 103 -10.78 9.47 0.35
N PHE A 104 -10.24 9.30 1.56
CA PHE A 104 -8.90 9.78 1.94
C PHE A 104 -7.78 8.82 1.55
N CYS A 105 -8.11 7.77 0.81
CA CYS A 105 -7.18 6.84 0.22
C CYS A 105 -7.39 6.75 -1.30
N ALA A 106 -6.33 6.38 -2.02
CA ALA A 106 -6.39 5.96 -3.41
C ALA A 106 -6.06 4.47 -3.52
N ILE A 107 -6.68 3.80 -4.48
CA ILE A 107 -6.38 2.43 -4.88
C ILE A 107 -5.53 2.50 -6.13
N LEU A 108 -4.35 1.95 -6.08
CA LEU A 108 -3.44 1.81 -7.21
C LEU A 108 -3.49 0.37 -7.68
N ARG A 109 -4.20 0.11 -8.78
CA ARG A 109 -4.38 -1.24 -9.35
C ARG A 109 -3.38 -1.46 -10.46
N PRO A 110 -2.33 -2.28 -10.24
CA PRO A 110 -1.30 -2.53 -11.23
C PRO A 110 -1.88 -3.20 -12.48
N ASN A 111 -1.31 -2.88 -13.64
CA ASN A 111 -1.63 -3.54 -14.90
C ASN A 111 -0.54 -4.59 -15.27
N SER A 112 -0.67 -5.22 -16.44
CA SER A 112 0.23 -6.28 -16.89
C SER A 112 1.68 -5.85 -17.19
N LEU A 113 1.98 -4.55 -17.17
CA LEU A 113 3.32 -4.02 -17.42
C LEU A 113 4.24 -4.11 -16.20
N ILE A 114 3.67 -4.37 -15.00
CA ILE A 114 4.43 -4.42 -13.76
C ILE A 114 4.04 -5.64 -12.92
N ASN A 115 5.02 -6.30 -12.33
CA ASN A 115 4.78 -7.38 -11.38
C ASN A 115 4.21 -6.81 -10.07
N ASN A 116 3.16 -7.41 -9.52
CA ASN A 116 2.44 -6.91 -8.33
C ASN A 116 3.35 -6.78 -7.09
N LEU A 117 4.25 -7.74 -6.88
CA LEU A 117 5.19 -7.68 -5.74
C LEU A 117 6.28 -6.64 -5.96
N PHE A 118 6.79 -6.50 -7.20
CA PHE A 118 7.70 -5.42 -7.54
C PHE A 118 7.05 -4.05 -7.32
N PHE A 119 5.79 -3.91 -7.74
CA PHE A 119 4.98 -2.72 -7.50
C PHE A 119 4.81 -2.43 -6.01
N LYS A 120 4.43 -3.43 -5.21
CA LYS A 120 4.36 -3.35 -3.74
C LYS A 120 5.66 -2.84 -3.13
N TYR A 121 6.80 -3.43 -3.51
CA TYR A 121 8.11 -3.06 -2.93
C TYR A 121 8.57 -1.66 -3.32
N PHE A 122 8.19 -1.16 -4.50
CA PHE A 122 8.50 0.21 -4.88
C PHE A 122 7.98 1.22 -3.85
N PHE A 123 6.77 1.06 -3.34
CA PHE A 123 6.16 1.96 -2.35
C PHE A 123 6.81 1.87 -0.96
N GLN A 124 7.67 0.90 -0.74
CA GLN A 124 8.45 0.76 0.50
C GLN A 124 9.85 1.37 0.38
N THR A 125 10.24 1.83 -0.82
CA THR A 125 11.56 2.40 -1.06
C THR A 125 11.73 3.80 -0.47
N GLN A 126 12.98 4.14 -0.14
CA GLN A 126 13.34 5.50 0.26
C GLN A 126 13.08 6.52 -0.86
N SER A 127 13.23 6.12 -2.12
CA SER A 127 12.95 6.97 -3.30
C SER A 127 11.48 7.43 -3.31
N TYR A 128 10.54 6.52 -3.12
CA TYR A 128 9.11 6.87 -2.98
C TYR A 128 8.88 7.82 -1.80
N ARG A 129 9.42 7.52 -0.63
CA ARG A 129 9.26 8.37 0.56
C ARG A 129 9.84 9.76 0.38
N ASN A 130 11.02 9.87 -0.24
CA ASN A 130 11.65 11.16 -0.56
C ASN A 130 10.78 11.98 -1.52
N HIS A 131 10.20 11.32 -2.54
CA HIS A 131 9.30 11.98 -3.48
C HIS A 131 8.06 12.55 -2.78
N ILE A 132 7.38 11.75 -1.97
CA ILE A 132 6.22 12.21 -1.17
C ILE A 132 6.63 13.36 -0.24
N SER A 133 7.78 13.25 0.42
CA SER A 133 8.27 14.30 1.32
C SER A 133 8.61 15.61 0.59
N SER A 134 9.10 15.53 -0.65
CA SER A 134 9.38 16.72 -1.47
C SER A 134 8.08 17.45 -1.86
N LEU A 135 7.05 16.71 -2.22
CA LEU A 135 5.72 17.27 -2.47
C LEU A 135 5.15 17.98 -1.23
N ALA A 136 5.39 17.42 -0.04
CA ALA A 136 4.90 17.98 1.21
C ALA A 136 5.64 19.25 1.66
N LYS A 137 6.88 19.48 1.23
CA LYS A 137 7.68 20.69 1.60
C LYS A 137 7.24 21.95 0.84
N GLY A 138 6.68 21.81 -0.36
CA GLY A 138 6.29 22.93 -1.22
C GLY A 138 4.91 23.52 -0.94
N SER A 139 4.11 22.93 -0.05
CA SER A 139 2.75 23.38 0.25
C SER A 139 2.28 22.81 1.60
N ASN A 140 1.20 23.38 2.16
CA ASN A 140 0.49 22.83 3.33
C ASN A 140 -0.23 21.51 2.95
N ILE A 141 0.54 20.50 2.45
CA ILE A 141 -0.07 19.29 1.89
C ILE A 141 -0.46 18.34 3.02
N ASN A 142 -1.73 18.43 3.37
CA ASN A 142 -2.44 17.34 4.01
C ASN A 142 -3.19 16.49 2.95
N ASN A 143 -2.94 16.70 1.64
CA ASN A 143 -3.73 16.09 0.57
C ASN A 143 -2.90 15.90 -0.72
N LEU A 144 -2.62 14.66 -1.11
CA LEU A 144 -2.03 14.28 -2.40
C LEU A 144 -3.12 14.24 -3.47
N LYS A 145 -2.94 14.97 -4.55
CA LYS A 145 -3.85 14.91 -5.70
C LYS A 145 -3.55 13.66 -6.53
N ASN A 146 -4.54 13.21 -7.30
CA ASN A 146 -4.31 12.10 -8.25
C ASN A 146 -3.21 12.41 -9.28
N ALA A 147 -3.05 13.69 -9.66
CA ALA A 147 -1.97 14.12 -10.55
C ALA A 147 -0.58 13.92 -9.92
N ASP A 148 -0.46 14.17 -8.60
CA ASP A 148 0.80 13.97 -7.88
C ASP A 148 1.20 12.49 -7.87
N LEU A 149 0.23 11.59 -7.67
CA LEU A 149 0.45 10.16 -7.78
C LEU A 149 0.75 9.74 -9.22
N ALA A 150 -0.01 10.24 -10.20
CA ALA A 150 0.12 9.88 -11.60
C ALA A 150 1.52 10.14 -12.17
N ASN A 151 2.17 11.21 -11.71
CA ASN A 151 3.47 11.68 -12.16
C ASN A 151 4.66 11.04 -11.40
N ILE A 152 4.42 10.15 -10.44
CA ILE A 152 5.52 9.42 -9.77
C ILE A 152 6.28 8.58 -10.80
N GLN A 153 7.59 8.79 -10.90
CA GLN A 153 8.45 8.05 -11.79
C GLN A 153 8.92 6.74 -11.15
N ILE A 154 8.63 5.63 -11.83
CA ILE A 154 9.07 4.29 -11.40
C ILE A 154 10.11 3.77 -12.39
N PRO A 155 11.30 3.35 -11.92
CA PRO A 155 12.27 2.63 -12.75
C PRO A 155 11.76 1.21 -13.01
N VAL A 156 11.41 0.91 -14.25
CA VAL A 156 10.78 -0.36 -14.65
C VAL A 156 11.75 -1.20 -15.46
N PRO A 157 12.33 -2.26 -14.87
CA PRO A 157 13.07 -3.27 -15.62
C PRO A 157 12.13 -4.19 -16.41
N PRO A 158 12.65 -5.00 -17.35
CA PRO A 158 11.88 -6.06 -17.99
C PRO A 158 11.21 -6.99 -16.96
N LEU A 159 10.04 -7.54 -17.27
CA LEU A 159 9.26 -8.37 -16.32
C LEU A 159 10.05 -9.55 -15.73
N ALA A 160 10.92 -10.18 -16.53
CA ALA A 160 11.78 -11.25 -16.04
C ALA A 160 12.76 -10.76 -14.97
N GLU A 161 13.27 -9.54 -15.10
CA GLU A 161 14.16 -8.93 -14.11
C GLU A 161 13.38 -8.49 -12.87
N GLN A 162 12.16 -7.92 -13.03
CA GLN A 162 11.29 -7.63 -11.89
C GLN A 162 11.07 -8.87 -11.02
N LYS A 163 10.76 -10.03 -11.63
CA LYS A 163 10.58 -11.30 -10.91
C LYS A 163 11.85 -11.74 -10.18
N ARG A 164 13.04 -11.57 -10.79
CA ARG A 164 14.32 -11.92 -10.13
C ARG A 164 14.61 -11.01 -8.94
N ILE A 165 14.31 -9.71 -9.07
CA ILE A 165 14.46 -8.74 -7.98
C ILE A 165 13.55 -9.11 -6.83
N VAL A 166 12.27 -9.37 -7.11
CA VAL A 166 11.29 -9.79 -6.10
C VAL A 166 11.76 -11.05 -5.37
N LYS A 167 12.14 -12.08 -6.11
CA LYS A 167 12.65 -13.31 -5.52
C LYS A 167 13.81 -13.04 -4.57
N LYS A 168 14.76 -12.19 -4.97
CA LYS A 168 15.91 -11.85 -4.12
C LYS A 168 15.53 -11.08 -2.86
N ILE A 169 14.56 -10.15 -2.96
CA ILE A 169 14.03 -9.42 -1.81
C ILE A 169 13.38 -10.39 -0.82
N GLU A 170 12.54 -11.30 -1.31
CA GLU A 170 11.84 -12.27 -0.45
C GLU A 170 12.79 -13.27 0.20
N GLU A 171 13.81 -13.74 -0.52
CA GLU A 171 14.88 -14.55 0.07
C GLU A 171 15.59 -13.83 1.24
N LEU A 172 15.90 -12.54 1.06
CA LEU A 172 16.56 -11.76 2.09
C LEU A 172 15.65 -11.52 3.31
N PHE A 173 14.37 -11.23 3.08
CA PHE A 173 13.41 -11.11 4.19
C PHE A 173 13.25 -12.43 4.95
N ALA A 174 13.16 -13.56 4.26
CA ALA A 174 13.09 -14.87 4.92
C ALA A 174 14.33 -15.15 5.83
N VAL A 175 15.52 -14.75 5.39
CA VAL A 175 16.73 -14.83 6.23
C VAL A 175 16.64 -13.93 7.45
N ILE A 176 16.19 -12.67 7.27
CA ILE A 176 16.02 -11.71 8.37
C ILE A 176 15.01 -12.24 9.38
N ASP A 177 13.85 -12.69 8.93
CA ASP A 177 12.79 -13.21 9.81
C ASP A 177 13.28 -14.40 10.64
N LYS A 178 14.01 -15.33 9.99
CA LYS A 178 14.64 -16.48 10.70
C LYS A 178 15.65 -16.02 11.76
N THR A 179 16.47 -15.03 11.44
CA THR A 179 17.46 -14.48 12.36
C THR A 179 16.81 -13.78 13.54
N VAL A 180 15.79 -12.95 13.29
CA VAL A 180 15.02 -12.25 14.34
C VAL A 180 14.35 -13.26 15.27
N LYS A 181 13.75 -14.32 14.72
CA LYS A 181 13.17 -15.39 15.53
C LYS A 181 14.21 -16.03 16.43
N SER A 182 15.36 -16.45 15.88
CA SER A 182 16.45 -17.06 16.66
C SER A 182 16.96 -16.16 17.77
N LEU A 183 17.06 -14.86 17.52
CA LEU A 183 17.49 -13.87 18.54
C LEU A 183 16.44 -13.74 19.66
N ASN A 184 15.16 -13.73 19.34
CA ASN A 184 14.09 -13.68 20.33
C ASN A 184 14.07 -14.96 21.19
N ASP A 185 14.20 -16.14 20.57
CA ASP A 185 14.27 -17.42 21.26
C ASP A 185 15.47 -17.44 22.24
N THR A 186 16.63 -16.93 21.80
CA THR A 186 17.83 -16.83 22.64
C THR A 186 17.61 -15.85 23.81
N LYS A 187 16.95 -14.71 23.57
CA LYS A 187 16.62 -13.74 24.60
C LYS A 187 15.69 -14.30 25.66
N GLU A 188 14.68 -15.07 25.23
CA GLU A 188 13.75 -15.73 26.15
C GLU A 188 14.46 -16.79 27.02
N HIS A 189 15.34 -17.61 26.42
CA HIS A 189 16.14 -18.57 27.16
C HIS A 189 17.04 -17.88 28.19
N LEU A 190 17.75 -16.79 27.83
CA LEU A 190 18.60 -16.04 28.77
C LEU A 190 17.79 -15.43 29.93
N ALA A 191 16.54 -15.06 29.71
CA ALA A 191 15.68 -14.51 30.75
C ALA A 191 15.30 -15.57 31.82
N GLN A 192 15.29 -16.86 31.46
CA GLN A 192 14.99 -17.98 32.38
C GLN A 192 16.16 -18.30 33.32
N TYR A 193 17.38 -17.82 33.02
CA TYR A 193 18.57 -18.03 33.87
C TYR A 193 18.86 -16.86 34.86
N ARG A 194 17.94 -15.91 34.93
CA ARG A 194 17.98 -14.78 35.90
C ARG A 194 16.95 -14.99 37.01
#